data_09293282b0bb534a94a4c87d9299565c
#
_entry.id   09293282b0bb534a94a4c87d9299565c
#
_cell.length_a   1.000
_cell.length_b   1.000
_cell.length_c   1.000
_cell.angle_alpha   90.00
_cell.angle_beta   90.00
_cell.angle_gamma   90.00
#
_symmetry.space_group_name_H-M   'P 1'
#
loop_
_entity.id
_entity.type
_entity.pdbx_description
1 polymer ?
#
loop_
_entity_poly.entity_id
_entity_poly.type
_entity_poly.pdbx_seq_one_letter_code
_entity_poly.pdbx_strand_id
1 'polypeptide(L)'
;RAEITPERIGINIDDARIADNDGQQPIDIPIQLKGAPAYFSNLPVKRMTENIKQQGIPAKLSNSAGTFVCNHILYQLGYLNATRFPNMLFGFIHVPYIPEQVESSEQSPSLSLDTIVKGLIAAIEAIDRNDDIKIALGETH
;
A
#
# COMPACT_ATOMS: atom_id res chain seq x y z
N ARG A 1 1.26 10.37 -4.72
CA ARG A 1 1.64 10.53 -3.29
C ARG A 1 3.00 11.21 -3.18
N ALA A 2 3.24 11.94 -2.08
CA ALA A 2 4.53 12.61 -1.82
C ALA A 2 5.51 11.72 -1.06
N GLU A 3 5.03 10.65 -0.46
CA GLU A 3 5.75 9.81 0.50
C GLU A 3 5.64 8.34 0.11
N ILE A 4 6.59 7.52 0.55
CA ILE A 4 6.47 6.06 0.49
C ILE A 4 5.48 5.63 1.56
N THR A 5 4.42 4.94 1.17
CA THR A 5 3.32 4.61 2.08
C THR A 5 3.03 3.11 2.12
N PRO A 6 3.53 2.39 3.15
CA PRO A 6 3.02 1.06 3.47
C PRO A 6 1.52 1.12 3.80
N GLU A 7 0.73 0.24 3.19
CA GLU A 7 -0.71 0.20 3.36
C GLU A 7 -1.10 -0.78 4.47
N ARG A 8 -1.97 -0.34 5.38
CA ARG A 8 -2.40 -1.16 6.52
C ARG A 8 -3.48 -2.17 6.16
N ILE A 9 -4.40 -1.81 5.26
CA ILE A 9 -5.66 -2.52 5.09
C ILE A 9 -6.17 -2.44 3.65
N GLY A 10 -6.72 -3.55 3.16
CA GLY A 10 -7.53 -3.62 1.95
C GLY A 10 -8.99 -3.87 2.30
N ILE A 11 -9.90 -3.17 1.64
CA ILE A 11 -11.36 -3.27 1.85
C ILE A 11 -12.05 -3.97 0.70
N ASN A 12 -13.17 -4.65 0.98
CA ASN A 12 -13.91 -5.47 0.02
C ASN A 12 -14.80 -4.65 -0.90
N ILE A 13 -14.20 -3.75 -1.68
CA ILE A 13 -14.95 -2.94 -2.64
C ILE A 13 -14.06 -2.53 -3.82
N ASP A 14 -14.62 -2.63 -5.01
CA ASP A 14 -14.15 -1.95 -6.21
C ASP A 14 -15.10 -0.80 -6.53
N ASP A 15 -14.56 0.40 -6.55
CA ASP A 15 -15.27 1.62 -6.92
C ASP A 15 -14.32 2.49 -7.75
N ALA A 16 -14.37 2.30 -9.07
CA ALA A 16 -13.40 2.84 -10.00
C ALA A 16 -13.87 4.18 -10.59
N ARG A 17 -13.06 5.23 -10.40
CA ARG A 17 -13.32 6.55 -10.98
C ARG A 17 -13.15 6.60 -12.50
N ILE A 18 -12.36 5.69 -13.05
CA ILE A 18 -12.07 5.56 -14.48
C ILE A 18 -12.12 4.07 -14.85
N ALA A 19 -12.36 3.79 -16.13
CA ALA A 19 -12.26 2.44 -16.66
C ALA A 19 -10.79 1.98 -16.68
N ASP A 20 -10.60 0.67 -16.57
CA ASP A 20 -9.31 0.04 -16.80
C ASP A 20 -8.98 -0.06 -18.30
N ASN A 21 -7.85 -0.70 -18.65
CA ASN A 21 -7.40 -0.86 -20.03
C ASN A 21 -8.33 -1.73 -20.88
N ASP A 22 -9.16 -2.56 -20.26
CA ASP A 22 -10.16 -3.41 -20.91
C ASP A 22 -11.57 -2.77 -20.94
N GLY A 23 -11.69 -1.52 -20.48
CA GLY A 23 -12.93 -0.77 -20.42
C GLY A 23 -13.84 -1.17 -19.26
N GLN A 24 -13.35 -1.92 -18.27
CA GLN A 24 -14.11 -2.31 -17.09
C GLN A 24 -14.06 -1.18 -16.06
N GLN A 25 -15.22 -0.81 -15.55
CA GLN A 25 -15.36 0.23 -14.51
C GLN A 25 -16.34 -0.25 -13.45
N PRO A 26 -15.90 -1.10 -12.50
CA PRO A 26 -16.75 -1.53 -11.40
C PRO A 26 -17.09 -0.34 -10.49
N ILE A 27 -18.34 -0.27 -10.04
CA ILE A 27 -18.82 0.75 -9.11
C ILE A 27 -19.56 0.06 -7.97
N ASP A 28 -19.10 0.29 -6.75
CA ASP A 28 -19.66 -0.28 -5.51
C ASP A 28 -19.82 -1.81 -5.54
N ILE A 29 -18.88 -2.51 -6.16
CA ILE A 29 -18.93 -3.96 -6.32
C ILE A 29 -17.98 -4.63 -5.31
N PRO A 30 -18.44 -5.66 -4.55
CA PRO A 30 -17.55 -6.45 -3.72
C PRO A 30 -16.47 -7.15 -4.56
N ILE A 31 -15.22 -7.12 -4.08
CA ILE A 31 -14.12 -7.85 -4.72
C ILE A 31 -14.33 -9.36 -4.59
N GLN A 32 -14.75 -9.80 -3.40
CA GLN A 32 -15.08 -11.19 -3.11
C GLN A 32 -16.43 -11.27 -2.38
N LEU A 33 -17.43 -11.91 -2.98
CA LEU A 33 -18.77 -12.04 -2.39
C LEU A 33 -18.77 -12.75 -1.03
N LYS A 34 -17.85 -13.71 -0.85
CA LYS A 34 -17.71 -14.49 0.39
C LYS A 34 -16.53 -14.04 1.26
N GLY A 35 -15.87 -12.96 0.89
CA GLY A 35 -14.74 -12.44 1.62
C GLY A 35 -15.16 -11.62 2.84
N ALA A 36 -14.21 -11.40 3.75
CA ALA A 36 -14.41 -10.49 4.88
C ALA A 36 -14.58 -9.04 4.39
N PRO A 37 -15.16 -8.13 5.19
CA PRO A 37 -15.26 -6.72 4.83
C PRO A 37 -13.90 -6.07 4.56
N ALA A 38 -12.85 -6.54 5.21
CA ALA A 38 -11.49 -6.06 5.04
C ALA A 38 -10.47 -7.10 5.49
N TYR A 39 -9.23 -6.94 4.99
CA TYR A 39 -8.07 -7.69 5.47
C TYR A 39 -6.95 -6.73 5.81
N PHE A 40 -6.41 -6.86 7.04
CA PHE A 40 -5.20 -6.16 7.42
C PHE A 40 -3.98 -6.83 6.80
N SER A 41 -3.04 -6.02 6.30
CA SER A 41 -1.70 -6.52 6.01
C SER A 41 -1.11 -7.18 7.26
N ASN A 42 -0.47 -8.33 7.10
CA ASN A 42 0.23 -9.02 8.19
C ASN A 42 1.73 -8.69 8.23
N LEU A 43 2.15 -7.69 7.46
CA LEU A 43 3.50 -7.15 7.54
C LEU A 43 3.65 -6.18 8.72
N PRO A 44 4.86 -5.98 9.26
CA PRO A 44 5.14 -5.01 10.31
C PRO A 44 5.15 -3.57 9.74
N VAL A 45 3.98 -3.07 9.32
CA VAL A 45 3.85 -1.83 8.53
C VAL A 45 4.33 -0.57 9.27
N LYS A 46 4.21 -0.54 10.59
CA LYS A 46 4.73 0.58 11.38
C LYS A 46 6.25 0.57 11.42
N ARG A 47 6.86 -0.60 11.64
CA ARG A 47 8.31 -0.76 11.59
C ARG A 47 8.86 -0.44 10.20
N MET A 48 8.17 -0.90 9.15
CA MET A 48 8.52 -0.56 7.77
C MET A 48 8.54 0.96 7.57
N THR A 49 7.49 1.66 8.02
CA THR A 49 7.40 3.12 7.93
C THR A 49 8.53 3.81 8.67
N GLU A 50 8.82 3.39 9.90
CA GLU A 50 9.89 3.99 10.71
C GLU A 50 11.29 3.69 10.13
N ASN A 51 11.53 2.49 9.62
CA ASN A 51 12.79 2.18 8.94
C ASN A 51 13.05 3.08 7.73
N ILE A 52 12.01 3.35 6.94
CA ILE A 52 12.12 4.28 5.80
C ILE A 52 12.47 5.69 6.30
N LYS A 53 11.77 6.19 7.31
CA LYS A 53 12.04 7.51 7.90
C LYS A 53 13.46 7.63 8.46
N GLN A 54 13.98 6.57 9.07
CA GLN A 54 15.35 6.54 9.60
C GLN A 54 16.42 6.71 8.51
N GLN A 55 16.10 6.43 7.25
CA GLN A 55 16.94 6.72 6.10
C GLN A 55 16.86 8.17 5.63
N GLY A 56 16.09 9.03 6.30
CA GLY A 56 15.82 10.39 5.87
C GLY A 56 14.85 10.50 4.69
N ILE A 57 14.09 9.43 4.42
CA ILE A 57 13.15 9.34 3.28
C ILE A 57 11.73 9.59 3.78
N PRO A 58 10.94 10.43 3.08
CA PRO A 58 9.55 10.68 3.46
C PRO A 58 8.73 9.38 3.42
N ALA A 59 8.10 9.05 4.54
CA ALA A 59 7.26 7.87 4.65
C ALA A 59 6.09 8.11 5.62
N LYS A 60 4.98 7.41 5.35
CA LYS A 60 3.75 7.54 6.12
C LYS A 60 3.00 6.22 6.10
N LEU A 61 2.44 5.82 7.24
CA LEU A 61 1.53 4.69 7.28
C LEU A 61 0.18 5.10 6.68
N SER A 62 -0.32 4.34 5.72
CA SER A 62 -1.60 4.60 5.10
C SER A 62 -2.69 3.65 5.61
N ASN A 63 -3.86 4.22 5.90
CA ASN A 63 -5.04 3.48 6.34
C ASN A 63 -6.03 3.23 5.19
N SER A 64 -5.69 3.59 3.96
CA SER A 64 -6.55 3.36 2.79
C SER A 64 -5.73 3.27 1.52
N ALA A 65 -5.83 2.15 0.83
CA ALA A 65 -5.27 1.95 -0.50
C ALA A 65 -6.22 2.47 -1.61
N GLY A 66 -7.30 3.17 -1.23
CA GLY A 66 -8.36 3.59 -2.14
C GLY A 66 -9.35 2.49 -2.41
N THR A 67 -10.01 2.57 -3.56
CA THR A 67 -11.08 1.64 -3.98
C THR A 67 -10.89 1.15 -5.42
N PHE A 68 -9.67 1.23 -5.93
CA PHE A 68 -9.34 0.83 -7.30
C PHE A 68 -8.25 -0.27 -7.30
N VAL A 69 -7.42 -0.34 -8.31
CA VAL A 69 -6.46 -1.43 -8.56
C VAL A 69 -5.58 -1.75 -7.33
N CYS A 70 -5.04 -0.76 -6.64
CA CYS A 70 -4.14 -0.98 -5.51
C CYS A 70 -4.86 -1.66 -4.34
N ASN A 71 -6.06 -1.18 -4.01
CA ASN A 71 -6.91 -1.81 -2.99
C ASN A 71 -7.35 -3.22 -3.41
N HIS A 72 -7.72 -3.39 -4.68
CA HIS A 72 -8.10 -4.70 -5.22
C HIS A 72 -6.99 -5.74 -5.00
N ILE A 73 -5.75 -5.41 -5.38
CA ILE A 73 -4.59 -6.31 -5.20
C ILE A 73 -4.36 -6.61 -3.71
N LEU A 74 -4.33 -5.57 -2.87
CA LEU A 74 -4.10 -5.75 -1.43
C LEU A 74 -5.18 -6.61 -0.79
N TYR A 75 -6.45 -6.37 -1.12
CA TYR A 75 -7.58 -7.17 -0.62
C TYR A 75 -7.48 -8.62 -1.09
N GLN A 76 -7.24 -8.87 -2.38
CA GLN A 76 -7.12 -10.22 -2.94
C GLN A 76 -5.97 -11.02 -2.31
N LEU A 77 -4.84 -10.38 -2.02
CA LEU A 77 -3.75 -11.02 -1.28
C LEU A 77 -4.19 -11.43 0.13
N GLY A 78 -4.94 -10.58 0.82
CA GLY A 78 -5.51 -10.89 2.13
C GLY A 78 -6.52 -12.04 2.07
N TYR A 79 -7.37 -12.05 1.05
CA TYR A 79 -8.31 -13.15 0.81
C TYR A 79 -7.60 -14.47 0.55
N LEU A 80 -6.56 -14.48 -0.28
CA LEU A 80 -5.73 -15.66 -0.54
C LEU A 80 -5.01 -16.14 0.72
N ASN A 81 -4.48 -15.22 1.51
CA ASN A 81 -3.87 -15.56 2.80
C ASN A 81 -4.89 -16.23 3.75
N ALA A 82 -6.10 -15.68 3.85
CA ALA A 82 -7.13 -16.21 4.74
C ALA A 82 -7.71 -17.57 4.28
N THR A 83 -7.73 -17.84 2.98
CA THR A 83 -8.44 -19.01 2.41
C THR A 83 -7.54 -20.12 1.91
N ARG A 84 -6.30 -19.81 1.47
CA ARG A 84 -5.43 -20.79 0.80
C ARG A 84 -4.00 -20.83 1.31
N PHE A 85 -3.44 -19.71 1.70
CA PHE A 85 -2.02 -19.58 2.02
C PHE A 85 -1.82 -18.93 3.39
N PRO A 86 -2.19 -19.61 4.50
CA PRO A 86 -2.22 -19.00 5.83
C PRO A 86 -0.84 -18.54 6.34
N ASN A 87 0.24 -19.08 5.80
CA ASN A 87 1.62 -18.70 6.17
C ASN A 87 2.22 -17.63 5.26
N MET A 88 1.50 -17.17 4.25
CA MET A 88 1.97 -16.12 3.34
C MET A 88 1.95 -14.76 4.05
N LEU A 89 3.06 -14.05 3.97
CA LEU A 89 3.10 -12.62 4.31
C LEU A 89 2.66 -11.81 3.10
N PHE A 90 1.85 -10.78 3.31
CA PHE A 90 1.34 -9.95 2.23
C PHE A 90 1.20 -8.49 2.66
N GLY A 91 1.33 -7.60 1.71
CA GLY A 91 1.14 -6.18 1.90
C GLY A 91 1.25 -5.41 0.59
N PHE A 92 1.17 -4.10 0.67
CA PHE A 92 1.26 -3.20 -0.46
C PHE A 92 1.95 -1.90 -0.03
N ILE A 93 2.80 -1.37 -0.90
CA ILE A 93 3.49 -0.11 -0.67
C ILE A 93 3.26 0.80 -1.87
N HIS A 94 2.66 1.97 -1.65
CA HIS A 94 2.65 3.01 -2.67
C HIS A 94 3.97 3.77 -2.65
N VAL A 95 4.42 4.14 -3.83
CA VAL A 95 5.59 5.00 -4.02
C VAL A 95 5.21 6.25 -4.80
N PRO A 96 5.91 7.39 -4.60
CA PRO A 96 5.74 8.56 -5.44
C PRO A 96 6.15 8.32 -6.89
N TYR A 97 5.78 9.26 -7.76
CA TYR A 97 6.36 9.32 -9.11
C TYR A 97 7.86 9.53 -9.05
N ILE A 98 8.57 9.04 -10.05
CA ILE A 98 9.94 9.52 -10.33
C ILE A 98 9.86 10.83 -11.12
N PRO A 99 10.92 11.69 -11.07
CA PRO A 99 10.89 12.99 -11.75
C PRO A 99 10.54 12.92 -13.23
N GLU A 100 10.96 11.87 -13.92
CA GLU A 100 10.72 11.64 -15.35
C GLU A 100 9.26 11.36 -15.70
N GLN A 101 8.45 10.98 -14.70
CA GLN A 101 7.00 10.73 -14.87
C GLN A 101 6.15 11.98 -14.64
N VAL A 102 6.74 13.04 -14.10
CA VAL A 102 6.03 14.30 -13.82
C VAL A 102 6.28 15.27 -14.96
N GLU A 103 5.20 15.64 -15.66
CA GLU A 103 5.29 16.69 -16.68
C GLU A 103 5.73 18.02 -16.05
N SER A 104 6.53 18.80 -16.78
CA SER A 104 7.09 20.06 -16.30
C SER A 104 6.04 21.12 -15.91
N SER A 105 4.78 20.90 -16.29
CA SER A 105 3.63 21.76 -15.94
C SER A 105 2.85 21.29 -14.70
N GLU A 106 3.08 20.07 -14.23
CA GLU A 106 2.44 19.53 -13.05
C GLU A 106 3.33 19.62 -11.82
N GLN A 107 2.84 20.26 -10.76
CA GLN A 107 3.52 20.30 -9.46
C GLN A 107 3.27 19.01 -8.65
N SER A 108 3.32 17.87 -9.31
CA SER A 108 3.16 16.58 -8.62
C SER A 108 4.43 16.23 -7.85
N PRO A 109 4.32 15.78 -6.59
CA PRO A 109 5.49 15.38 -5.82
C PRO A 109 6.15 14.14 -6.43
N SER A 110 7.48 14.11 -6.41
CA SER A 110 8.28 13.00 -6.91
C SER A 110 9.46 12.70 -5.98
N LEU A 111 9.97 11.49 -6.07
CA LEU A 111 11.23 11.06 -5.46
C LEU A 111 12.11 10.42 -6.54
N SER A 112 13.43 10.58 -6.42
CA SER A 112 14.35 9.90 -7.34
C SER A 112 14.20 8.38 -7.21
N LEU A 113 14.46 7.66 -8.30
CA LEU A 113 14.43 6.20 -8.31
C LEU A 113 15.34 5.61 -7.22
N ASP A 114 16.55 6.15 -7.06
CA ASP A 114 17.49 5.69 -6.03
C ASP A 114 16.94 5.88 -4.61
N THR A 115 16.25 6.97 -4.35
CA THR A 115 15.60 7.23 -3.05
C THR A 115 14.48 6.23 -2.81
N ILE A 116 13.64 5.97 -3.82
CA ILE A 116 12.55 4.98 -3.72
C ILE A 116 13.13 3.59 -3.43
N VAL A 117 14.17 3.18 -4.15
CA VAL A 117 14.84 1.87 -3.95
C VAL A 117 15.38 1.74 -2.53
N LYS A 118 16.08 2.76 -2.02
CA LYS A 118 16.57 2.76 -0.63
C LYS A 118 15.43 2.62 0.39
N GLY A 119 14.33 3.33 0.16
CA GLY A 119 13.14 3.24 1.02
C GLY A 119 12.52 1.84 1.00
N LEU A 120 12.40 1.23 -0.17
CA LEU A 120 11.87 -0.14 -0.30
C LEU A 120 12.78 -1.17 0.36
N ILE A 121 14.10 -1.05 0.23
CA ILE A 121 15.06 -1.92 0.93
C ILE A 121 14.89 -1.79 2.45
N ALA A 122 14.80 -0.57 2.98
CA ALA A 122 14.57 -0.34 4.41
C ALA A 122 13.26 -0.96 4.90
N ALA A 123 12.19 -0.88 4.09
CA ALA A 123 10.91 -1.53 4.38
C ALA A 123 11.05 -3.07 4.41
N ILE A 124 11.72 -3.65 3.43
CA ILE A 124 11.91 -5.11 3.32
C ILE A 124 12.74 -5.64 4.49
N GLU A 125 13.78 -4.92 4.90
CA GLU A 125 14.61 -5.28 6.06
C GLU A 125 13.80 -5.35 7.37
N ALA A 126 12.71 -4.60 7.48
CA ALA A 126 11.81 -4.66 8.63
C ALA A 126 11.02 -5.98 8.71
N ILE A 127 10.83 -6.67 7.59
CA ILE A 127 10.02 -7.90 7.50
C ILE A 127 10.72 -9.10 8.18
N ASP A 128 12.04 -9.09 8.30
CA ASP A 128 12.80 -10.13 9.02
C ASP A 128 12.51 -10.19 10.52
N ARG A 129 11.81 -9.17 11.04
CA ARG A 129 11.40 -9.09 12.44
C ARG A 129 9.91 -9.40 12.52
N ASN A 130 9.54 -10.49 13.16
CA ASN A 130 8.18 -11.03 13.20
C ASN A 130 7.14 -10.10 13.86
N ASP A 131 7.57 -9.13 14.67
CA ASP A 131 6.68 -8.26 15.44
C ASP A 131 6.72 -6.81 14.94
N ASP A 132 5.56 -6.19 14.83
CA ASP A 132 5.46 -4.76 14.59
C ASP A 132 5.71 -3.96 15.88
N ILE A 133 6.06 -2.69 15.73
CA ILE A 133 6.29 -1.78 16.86
C ILE A 133 4.97 -1.18 17.36
N LYS A 134 4.90 -0.95 18.68
CA LYS A 134 3.70 -0.38 19.32
C LYS A 134 3.85 1.14 19.47
N ILE A 135 3.71 1.86 18.38
CA ILE A 135 3.66 3.32 18.34
C ILE A 135 2.40 3.81 17.64
N ALA A 136 1.96 4.99 17.97
CA ALA A 136 0.81 5.60 17.29
C ALA A 136 1.26 6.26 15.99
N LEU A 137 0.87 5.68 14.87
CA LEU A 137 1.04 6.23 13.52
C LEU A 137 -0.31 6.38 12.80
N GLY A 138 -1.40 6.24 13.55
CA GLY A 138 -2.74 6.40 12.99
C GLY A 138 -3.02 7.85 12.64
N GLU A 139 -3.57 8.08 11.46
CA GLU A 139 -4.06 9.38 11.04
C GLU A 139 -5.58 9.43 11.10
N THR A 140 -6.10 10.60 11.40
CA THR A 140 -7.55 10.82 11.50
C THR A 140 -8.16 11.28 10.17
N HIS A 141 -7.33 11.54 9.17
CA HIS A 141 -7.78 12.03 7.85
C HIS A 141 -6.72 11.85 6.76
#